data_12723cc5df440302ba2f8740b2257bb8
#
_entry.id   12723cc5df440302ba2f8740b2257bb8
#
_cell.length_a   1.000
_cell.length_b   1.000
_cell.length_c   1.000
_cell.angle_alpha   90.00
_cell.angle_beta   90.00
_cell.angle_gamma   90.00
#
_symmetry.space_group_name_H-M   'P 1'
#
loop_
_entity.id
_entity.type
_entity.pdbx_description
1 polymer ?
#
loop_
_entity_poly.entity_id
_entity_poly.type
_entity_poly.pdbx_seq_one_letter_code
_entity_poly.pdbx_strand_id
1 'polypeptide(L)'
;DRLLEMVPLIGLYAETHFRFRIPFSRYFKQEPELIFDTPWRLEPGQKLSIFLVVKDAHLYPIQLESVGVDIFQHNQKLCSQSWELNQEVQDRQTDYEFSFGDCDLPLGEVEIFPTLTYSISGKQRHMQVDNYHGTHKTPLRVTIAEHGLPKLAGWQTGDTHLHSSFT
;
A
#
# COMPACT_ATOMS: atom_id res chain seq x y z
N ASP A 1 1.58 -31.15 36.56
CA ASP A 1 0.67 -30.44 35.64
C ASP A 1 1.04 -28.99 35.64
N ARG A 2 2.02 -28.65 34.82
CA ARG A 2 2.30 -27.26 34.49
C ARG A 2 1.66 -27.00 33.15
N LEU A 3 0.49 -26.41 33.16
CA LEU A 3 -0.02 -25.62 32.05
C LEU A 3 1.08 -24.59 31.74
N LEU A 4 1.88 -24.88 30.74
CA LEU A 4 2.56 -23.85 29.98
C LEU A 4 1.43 -22.98 29.44
N GLU A 5 1.11 -21.92 30.17
CA GLU A 5 0.37 -20.80 29.65
C GLU A 5 1.15 -20.37 28.42
N MET A 6 0.68 -20.79 27.27
CA MET A 6 1.02 -20.15 26.03
C MET A 6 0.53 -18.70 26.21
N VAL A 7 1.41 -17.84 26.68
CA VAL A 7 1.26 -16.43 26.46
C VAL A 7 1.07 -16.32 24.96
N PRO A 8 -0.11 -15.93 24.46
CA PRO A 8 -0.22 -15.62 23.07
C PRO A 8 0.85 -14.56 22.86
N LEU A 9 1.87 -14.87 22.11
CA LEU A 9 2.62 -13.87 21.40
C LEU A 9 1.59 -13.23 20.48
N ILE A 10 0.78 -12.38 21.06
CA ILE A 10 0.15 -11.32 20.32
C ILE A 10 1.36 -10.60 19.78
N GLY A 11 1.68 -10.90 18.52
CA GLY A 11 2.63 -10.10 17.81
C GLY A 11 2.05 -8.71 17.94
N LEU A 12 2.53 -8.00 18.92
CA LEU A 12 2.49 -6.58 18.89
C LEU A 12 3.22 -6.26 17.58
N TYR A 13 2.43 -6.09 16.56
CA TYR A 13 2.82 -5.34 15.40
C TYR A 13 2.96 -3.89 15.89
N ALA A 14 3.85 -3.72 16.83
CA ALA A 14 4.45 -2.45 17.05
C ALA A 14 5.32 -2.28 15.81
N GLU A 15 5.01 -1.32 14.97
CA GLU A 15 5.95 -0.73 14.02
C GLU A 15 7.08 -0.09 14.83
N THR A 16 7.71 -0.90 15.65
CA THR A 16 8.89 -0.51 16.35
C THR A 16 10.00 -0.62 15.33
N HIS A 17 10.50 0.51 14.90
CA HIS A 17 11.74 0.65 14.16
C HIS A 17 12.90 0.13 15.02
N PHE A 18 12.82 -1.10 15.45
CA PHE A 18 13.94 -1.75 16.12
C PHE A 18 14.99 -2.06 15.06
N ARG A 19 16.07 -1.29 15.08
CA ARG A 19 17.28 -1.57 14.30
C ARG A 19 17.99 -2.82 14.83
N PHE A 20 17.32 -3.97 14.82
CA PHE A 20 18.00 -5.23 15.05
C PHE A 20 18.80 -5.60 13.80
N ARG A 21 20.10 -5.77 13.97
CA ARG A 21 20.99 -6.27 12.92
C ARG A 21 20.80 -7.77 12.73
N ILE A 22 19.64 -8.21 12.29
CA ILE A 22 19.41 -9.59 11.87
C ILE A 22 19.75 -9.66 10.39
N PRO A 23 20.74 -10.45 9.96
CA PRO A 23 21.01 -10.67 8.55
C PRO A 23 19.73 -11.21 7.89
N PHE A 24 19.34 -10.64 6.74
CA PHE A 24 18.09 -10.90 6.00
C PHE A 24 16.86 -10.07 6.42
N SER A 25 16.96 -9.19 7.40
CA SER A 25 15.89 -8.26 7.71
C SER A 25 15.80 -7.13 6.67
N ARG A 26 14.59 -6.71 6.32
CA ARG A 26 14.32 -5.49 5.53
C ARG A 26 14.97 -4.25 6.12
N TYR A 27 15.16 -4.22 7.44
CA TYR A 27 15.80 -3.12 8.17
C TYR A 27 17.27 -2.87 7.78
N PHE A 28 17.87 -3.77 6.99
CA PHE A 28 19.21 -3.53 6.43
C PHE A 28 19.20 -2.90 5.05
N LYS A 29 18.05 -2.81 4.43
CA LYS A 29 17.94 -2.06 3.20
C LYS A 29 18.08 -0.58 3.54
N GLN A 30 19.09 0.05 3.01
CA GLN A 30 19.26 1.51 3.03
C GLN A 30 18.35 2.10 1.95
N GLU A 31 17.06 1.95 2.14
CA GLU A 31 16.02 2.32 1.18
C GLU A 31 14.85 2.93 1.96
N PRO A 32 14.12 3.90 1.40
CA PRO A 32 12.94 4.43 2.03
C PRO A 32 11.84 3.35 2.09
N GLU A 33 10.86 3.56 2.92
CA GLU A 33 9.67 2.74 2.94
C GLU A 33 8.73 3.20 1.80
N LEU A 34 8.31 2.25 0.98
CA LEU A 34 7.43 2.47 -0.16
C LEU A 34 6.16 1.64 0.05
N ILE A 35 5.03 2.31 0.17
CA ILE A 35 3.76 1.66 0.49
C ILE A 35 2.74 2.03 -0.56
N PHE A 36 2.12 1.02 -1.18
CA PHE A 36 0.91 1.24 -1.97
C PHE A 36 -0.33 0.95 -1.14
N ASP A 37 -1.33 1.79 -1.29
CA ASP A 37 -2.63 1.64 -0.64
C ASP A 37 -3.78 2.02 -1.57
N THR A 38 -5.00 1.60 -1.21
CA THR A 38 -6.22 1.88 -1.97
C THR A 38 -7.43 1.74 -1.07
N PRO A 39 -8.55 2.40 -1.36
CA PRO A 39 -9.79 2.15 -0.64
C PRO A 39 -10.21 0.68 -0.71
N TRP A 40 -10.64 0.11 0.39
CA TRP A 40 -11.12 -1.27 0.46
C TRP A 40 -12.42 -1.50 -0.31
N ARG A 41 -13.18 -0.43 -0.53
CA ARG A 41 -14.48 -0.44 -1.15
C ARG A 41 -14.70 0.84 -1.94
N LEU A 42 -15.23 0.70 -3.14
CA LEU A 42 -15.74 1.81 -3.92
C LEU A 42 -17.27 1.75 -3.96
N GLU A 43 -17.89 2.87 -3.68
CA GLU A 43 -19.31 3.06 -3.81
C GLU A 43 -19.69 3.47 -5.23
N PRO A 44 -20.94 3.31 -5.64
CA PRO A 44 -21.38 3.71 -6.98
C PRO A 44 -20.98 5.14 -7.31
N GLY A 45 -20.33 5.32 -8.45
CA GLY A 45 -19.86 6.64 -8.95
C GLY A 45 -18.54 7.13 -8.38
N GLN A 46 -17.93 6.39 -7.46
CA GLN A 46 -16.57 6.71 -7.00
C GLN A 46 -15.53 6.20 -7.99
N LYS A 47 -14.46 6.98 -8.16
CA LYS A 47 -13.30 6.58 -8.95
C LYS A 47 -12.29 5.86 -8.08
N LEU A 48 -11.59 4.90 -8.68
CA LEU A 48 -10.49 4.24 -8.02
C LEU A 48 -9.30 5.19 -7.90
N SER A 49 -8.80 5.35 -6.67
CA SER A 49 -7.54 6.02 -6.39
C SER A 49 -6.55 5.03 -5.79
N ILE A 50 -5.31 5.12 -6.25
CA ILE A 50 -4.17 4.35 -5.73
C ILE A 50 -3.22 5.35 -5.09
N PHE A 51 -2.82 5.06 -3.87
CA PHE A 51 -1.90 5.92 -3.13
C PHE A 51 -0.52 5.26 -3.08
N LEU A 52 0.53 6.06 -3.27
CA LEU A 52 1.90 5.68 -2.98
C LEU A 52 2.40 6.60 -1.87
N VAL A 53 2.75 6.01 -0.75
CA VAL A 53 3.35 6.70 0.38
C VAL A 53 4.84 6.37 0.39
N VAL A 54 5.67 7.40 0.34
CA VAL A 54 7.13 7.30 0.44
C VAL A 54 7.55 7.87 1.79
N LYS A 55 8.10 7.02 2.67
CA LYS A 55 8.58 7.44 4.01
C LYS A 55 10.09 7.31 4.11
N ASP A 56 10.68 8.19 4.92
CA ASP A 56 12.10 8.21 5.23
C ASP A 56 13.05 8.48 4.03
N ALA A 57 12.54 9.10 2.96
CA ALA A 57 13.36 9.48 1.81
C ALA A 57 14.42 10.55 2.19
N HIS A 58 14.23 11.29 3.27
CA HIS A 58 15.26 12.21 3.79
C HIS A 58 16.53 11.50 4.26
N LEU A 59 16.44 10.21 4.65
CA LEU A 59 17.59 9.36 4.98
C LEU A 59 18.13 8.64 3.75
N TYR A 60 17.27 8.32 2.82
CA TYR A 60 17.55 7.55 1.62
C TYR A 60 16.87 8.19 0.41
N PRO A 61 17.41 9.29 -0.13
CA PRO A 61 16.82 9.95 -1.29
C PRO A 61 16.66 9.01 -2.48
N ILE A 62 15.54 9.11 -3.16
CA ILE A 62 15.22 8.30 -4.33
C ILE A 62 14.74 9.14 -5.49
N GLN A 63 14.97 8.64 -6.70
CA GLN A 63 14.36 9.14 -7.91
C GLN A 63 13.21 8.21 -8.27
N LEU A 64 11.97 8.69 -8.20
CA LEU A 64 10.81 7.99 -8.73
C LEU A 64 10.79 8.15 -10.24
N GLU A 65 10.69 7.06 -10.96
CA GLU A 65 10.68 7.06 -12.43
C GLU A 65 9.26 6.90 -12.95
N SER A 66 8.61 5.79 -12.64
CA SER A 66 7.25 5.52 -13.09
C SER A 66 6.47 4.64 -12.12
N VAL A 67 5.14 4.80 -12.14
CA VAL A 67 4.18 3.91 -11.48
C VAL A 67 3.34 3.25 -12.55
N GLY A 68 3.19 1.94 -12.49
CA GLY A 68 2.27 1.16 -13.31
C GLY A 68 1.24 0.48 -12.43
N VAL A 69 0.04 0.31 -12.92
CA VAL A 69 -1.04 -0.41 -12.22
C VAL A 69 -1.79 -1.29 -13.21
N ASP A 70 -1.86 -2.57 -12.87
CA ASP A 70 -2.68 -3.56 -13.57
C ASP A 70 -3.86 -3.96 -12.67
N ILE A 71 -5.05 -4.03 -13.24
CA ILE A 71 -6.28 -4.44 -12.54
C ILE A 71 -6.82 -5.72 -13.16
N PHE A 72 -7.14 -6.67 -12.28
CA PHE A 72 -7.68 -7.98 -12.65
C PHE A 72 -8.98 -8.27 -11.91
N GLN A 73 -9.82 -9.09 -12.53
CA GLN A 73 -10.90 -9.82 -11.87
C GLN A 73 -10.92 -11.25 -12.40
N HIS A 74 -11.02 -12.23 -11.50
CA HIS A 74 -11.03 -13.66 -11.86
C HIS A 74 -9.87 -14.06 -12.80
N ASN A 75 -8.67 -13.57 -12.55
CA ASN A 75 -7.47 -13.76 -13.38
C ASN A 75 -7.57 -13.14 -14.80
N GLN A 76 -8.60 -12.38 -15.09
CA GLN A 76 -8.72 -11.63 -16.33
C GLN A 76 -8.27 -10.20 -16.12
N LYS A 77 -7.31 -9.73 -16.94
CA LYS A 77 -6.88 -8.34 -16.91
C LYS A 77 -7.99 -7.46 -17.48
N LEU A 78 -8.43 -6.50 -16.68
CA LEU A 78 -9.47 -5.54 -17.04
C LEU A 78 -8.86 -4.31 -17.71
N CYS A 79 -7.88 -3.72 -17.06
CA CYS A 79 -7.24 -2.51 -17.54
C CYS A 79 -5.82 -2.34 -16.97
N SER A 80 -5.10 -1.39 -17.54
CA SER A 80 -3.74 -1.06 -17.16
C SER A 80 -3.53 0.44 -17.37
N GLN A 81 -2.81 1.08 -16.45
CA GLN A 81 -2.44 2.48 -16.58
C GLN A 81 -1.04 2.70 -16.01
N SER A 82 -0.32 3.70 -16.56
CA SER A 82 0.99 4.07 -16.07
C SER A 82 1.14 5.59 -16.02
N TRP A 83 1.99 6.04 -15.10
CA TRP A 83 2.33 7.45 -14.91
C TRP A 83 3.84 7.58 -14.84
N GLU A 84 4.38 8.50 -15.62
CA GLU A 84 5.78 8.92 -15.55
C GLU A 84 5.90 10.03 -14.52
N LEU A 85 6.76 9.82 -13.54
CA LEU A 85 6.97 10.77 -12.44
C LEU A 85 8.24 11.58 -12.63
N ASN A 86 9.35 10.93 -12.87
CA ASN A 86 10.67 11.55 -13.04
C ASN A 86 11.01 12.57 -11.93
N GLN A 87 10.66 12.22 -10.67
CA GLN A 87 10.71 13.11 -9.53
C GLN A 87 11.66 12.60 -8.45
N GLU A 88 12.53 13.48 -7.98
CA GLU A 88 13.36 13.22 -6.80
C GLU A 88 12.54 13.43 -5.52
N VAL A 89 12.65 12.48 -4.58
CA VAL A 89 12.01 12.53 -3.27
C VAL A 89 13.07 12.51 -2.20
N GLN A 90 13.04 13.52 -1.33
CA GLN A 90 14.00 13.73 -0.23
C GLN A 90 13.30 14.07 1.09
N ASP A 91 11.98 14.15 1.11
CA ASP A 91 11.22 14.50 2.29
C ASP A 91 11.06 13.32 3.24
N ARG A 92 10.70 13.61 4.49
CA ARG A 92 10.42 12.58 5.47
C ARG A 92 9.24 11.71 5.06
N GLN A 93 8.23 12.33 4.47
CA GLN A 93 7.07 11.65 3.89
C GLN A 93 6.57 12.44 2.70
N THR A 94 6.23 11.72 1.64
CA THR A 94 5.59 12.27 0.45
C THR A 94 4.51 11.31 0.00
N ASP A 95 3.31 11.84 -0.25
CA ASP A 95 2.15 11.06 -0.64
C ASP A 95 1.77 11.43 -2.09
N TYR A 96 1.49 10.41 -2.89
CA TYR A 96 1.03 10.53 -4.26
C TYR A 96 -0.33 9.87 -4.40
N GLU A 97 -1.23 10.50 -5.13
CA GLU A 97 -2.52 9.94 -5.50
C GLU A 97 -2.59 9.79 -7.02
N PHE A 98 -2.91 8.57 -7.46
CA PHE A 98 -3.10 8.23 -8.87
C PHE A 98 -4.57 7.87 -9.08
N SER A 99 -5.31 8.77 -9.72
CA SER A 99 -6.69 8.51 -10.08
C SER A 99 -6.74 7.65 -11.34
N PHE A 100 -7.39 6.51 -11.25
CA PHE A 100 -7.65 5.65 -12.40
C PHE A 100 -8.74 6.27 -13.27
N GLY A 101 -8.41 6.44 -14.55
CA GLY A 101 -9.31 7.08 -15.51
C GLY A 101 -10.42 6.17 -16.02
N ASP A 102 -10.48 5.98 -17.33
CA ASP A 102 -11.57 5.30 -18.02
C ASP A 102 -11.45 3.76 -17.96
N CYS A 103 -11.65 3.21 -16.78
CA CYS A 103 -11.74 1.77 -16.58
C CYS A 103 -13.08 1.41 -15.97
N ASP A 104 -13.93 0.73 -16.72
CA ASP A 104 -15.17 0.18 -16.20
C ASP A 104 -14.87 -1.00 -15.29
N LEU A 105 -14.94 -0.76 -14.00
CA LEU A 105 -14.72 -1.80 -13.01
C LEU A 105 -16.04 -2.55 -12.77
N PRO A 106 -16.08 -3.86 -13.02
CA PRO A 106 -17.26 -4.66 -12.75
C PRO A 106 -17.52 -4.80 -11.26
N LEU A 107 -18.76 -5.08 -10.88
CA LEU A 107 -19.15 -5.33 -9.50
C LEU A 107 -18.39 -6.52 -8.89
N GLY A 108 -18.14 -6.45 -7.59
CA GLY A 108 -17.43 -7.47 -6.84
C GLY A 108 -15.97 -7.10 -6.54
N GLU A 109 -15.19 -8.09 -6.14
CA GLU A 109 -13.78 -7.89 -5.79
C GLU A 109 -12.90 -7.82 -7.04
N VAL A 110 -12.06 -6.81 -7.10
CA VAL A 110 -10.99 -6.65 -8.08
C VAL A 110 -9.63 -6.69 -7.40
N GLU A 111 -8.65 -7.22 -8.10
CA GLU A 111 -7.26 -7.32 -7.65
C GLU A 111 -6.41 -6.28 -8.38
N ILE A 112 -5.61 -5.54 -7.63
CA ILE A 112 -4.80 -4.44 -8.13
C ILE A 112 -3.33 -4.77 -7.89
N PHE A 113 -2.54 -4.69 -8.95
CA PHE A 113 -1.11 -4.96 -8.95
C PHE A 113 -0.33 -3.68 -9.32
N PRO A 114 -0.05 -2.80 -8.35
CA PRO A 114 0.82 -1.66 -8.60
C PRO A 114 2.27 -2.11 -8.73
N THR A 115 3.00 -1.40 -9.57
CA THR A 115 4.44 -1.52 -9.79
C THR A 115 5.07 -0.15 -9.70
N LEU A 116 6.29 -0.10 -9.19
CA LEU A 116 7.08 1.12 -9.08
C LEU A 116 8.46 0.89 -9.66
N THR A 117 8.89 1.78 -10.55
CA THR A 117 10.28 1.88 -10.98
C THR A 117 10.90 3.12 -10.33
N TYR A 118 12.02 2.93 -9.66
CA TYR A 118 12.73 3.99 -8.95
C TYR A 118 14.22 3.71 -8.94
N SER A 119 15.03 4.71 -8.64
CA SER A 119 16.47 4.53 -8.48
C SER A 119 16.96 5.11 -7.15
N ILE A 120 17.97 4.44 -6.57
CA ILE A 120 18.69 4.87 -5.37
C ILE A 120 20.16 4.94 -5.72
N SER A 121 20.80 6.09 -5.48
CA SER A 121 22.23 6.29 -5.78
C SER A 121 22.58 5.86 -7.20
N GLY A 122 21.73 6.15 -8.17
CA GLY A 122 21.92 5.83 -9.59
C GLY A 122 21.69 4.35 -9.95
N LYS A 123 21.24 3.52 -9.02
CA LYS A 123 20.87 2.11 -9.29
C LYS A 123 19.37 1.97 -9.39
N GLN A 124 18.90 1.57 -10.56
CA GLN A 124 17.49 1.31 -10.79
C GLN A 124 16.99 0.10 -9.99
N ARG A 125 15.80 0.23 -9.47
CA ARG A 125 15.06 -0.78 -8.72
C ARG A 125 13.68 -0.96 -9.30
N HIS A 126 13.13 -2.14 -9.11
CA HIS A 126 11.77 -2.45 -9.51
C HIS A 126 11.03 -3.06 -8.33
N MET A 127 9.92 -2.47 -7.95
CA MET A 127 9.06 -2.96 -6.89
C MET A 127 7.71 -3.33 -7.48
N GLN A 128 7.30 -4.56 -7.27
CA GLN A 128 5.92 -4.98 -7.46
C GLN A 128 5.28 -5.05 -6.09
N VAL A 129 3.98 -4.75 -6.01
CA VAL A 129 3.22 -4.69 -4.76
C VAL A 129 3.71 -5.65 -3.71
N ASP A 130 3.91 -5.10 -2.55
CA ASP A 130 4.46 -5.82 -1.44
C ASP A 130 3.51 -5.78 -0.24
N ASN A 131 2.26 -6.16 -0.47
CA ASN A 131 1.39 -6.51 0.65
C ASN A 131 1.83 -7.86 1.19
N TYR A 132 2.67 -7.80 2.22
CA TYR A 132 3.17 -8.99 2.88
C TYR A 132 2.08 -9.63 3.74
N HIS A 133 1.55 -10.76 3.26
CA HIS A 133 0.97 -11.75 4.13
C HIS A 133 1.95 -12.93 4.22
N GLY A 134 2.82 -12.88 5.24
CA GLY A 134 3.84 -13.90 5.43
C GLY A 134 4.89 -13.93 4.30
N THR A 135 4.93 -14.99 3.52
CA THR A 135 5.94 -15.21 2.46
C THR A 135 5.43 -14.90 1.05
N HIS A 136 4.17 -14.51 0.90
CA HIS A 136 3.55 -14.31 -0.41
C HIS A 136 3.20 -12.86 -0.66
N LYS A 137 3.51 -12.39 -1.87
CA LYS A 137 3.03 -11.10 -2.36
C LYS A 137 1.55 -11.24 -2.69
N THR A 138 0.72 -10.40 -2.08
CA THR A 138 -0.72 -10.37 -2.37
C THR A 138 -1.06 -9.06 -3.07
N PRO A 139 -2.00 -9.08 -4.04
CA PRO A 139 -2.49 -7.85 -4.64
C PRO A 139 -3.25 -7.00 -3.61
N LEU A 140 -3.36 -5.72 -3.88
CA LEU A 140 -4.37 -4.89 -3.23
C LEU A 140 -5.75 -5.35 -3.71
N ARG A 141 -6.76 -5.28 -2.85
CA ARG A 141 -8.12 -5.72 -3.17
C ARG A 141 -9.11 -4.63 -2.88
N VAL A 142 -10.00 -4.41 -3.82
CA VAL A 142 -11.08 -3.43 -3.72
C VAL A 142 -12.39 -4.09 -4.08
N THR A 143 -13.41 -3.87 -3.27
CA THR A 143 -14.78 -4.28 -3.58
C THR A 143 -15.51 -3.16 -4.29
N ILE A 144 -15.94 -3.41 -5.52
CA ILE A 144 -16.82 -2.51 -6.26
C ILE A 144 -18.26 -2.83 -5.86
N ALA A 145 -18.88 -1.88 -5.18
CA ALA A 145 -20.19 -2.07 -4.58
C ALA A 145 -21.33 -1.68 -5.53
N GLU A 146 -22.38 -2.48 -5.54
CA GLU A 146 -23.61 -2.16 -6.26
C GLU A 146 -24.40 -1.02 -5.58
N HIS A 147 -24.36 -1.00 -4.25
CA HIS A 147 -25.11 -0.04 -3.44
C HIS A 147 -24.20 0.66 -2.44
N GLY A 148 -24.50 1.90 -2.12
CA GLY A 148 -23.85 2.63 -1.04
C GLY A 148 -24.09 1.97 0.32
N LEU A 149 -23.17 2.21 1.27
CA LEU A 149 -23.39 1.79 2.65
C LEU A 149 -24.58 2.55 3.24
N PRO A 150 -25.38 1.89 4.10
CA PRO A 150 -26.47 2.56 4.80
C PRO A 150 -25.96 3.77 5.57
N LYS A 151 -26.54 4.94 5.29
CA LYS A 151 -26.25 6.17 6.03
C LYS A 151 -27.36 6.41 7.02
N LEU A 152 -27.12 6.22 8.30
CA LEU A 152 -28.05 6.55 9.35
C LEU A 152 -27.92 8.03 9.68
N ALA A 153 -29.06 8.75 9.72
CA ALA A 153 -29.08 10.15 10.08
C ALA A 153 -28.49 10.38 11.47
N GLY A 154 -27.56 11.32 11.59
CA GLY A 154 -26.89 11.64 12.86
C GLY A 154 -25.72 10.70 13.24
N TRP A 155 -25.41 9.70 12.44
CA TRP A 155 -24.22 8.85 12.62
C TRP A 155 -23.06 9.32 11.77
N GLN A 156 -21.86 9.24 12.35
CA GLN A 156 -20.62 9.48 11.63
C GLN A 156 -19.81 8.19 11.60
N THR A 157 -19.21 7.91 10.47
CA THR A 157 -18.22 6.82 10.36
C THR A 157 -16.86 7.35 10.79
N GLY A 158 -16.15 6.56 11.59
CA GLY A 158 -14.79 6.90 12.03
C GLY A 158 -13.94 5.65 12.11
N ASP A 159 -12.64 5.82 11.97
CA ASP A 159 -11.67 4.80 12.26
C ASP A 159 -11.31 4.89 13.75
N THR A 160 -11.30 3.75 14.43
CA THR A 160 -10.91 3.64 15.84
C THR A 160 -9.41 3.33 16.00
N HIS A 161 -8.73 3.09 14.90
CA HIS A 161 -7.30 2.81 14.87
C HIS A 161 -6.54 3.97 14.21
N LEU A 162 -6.13 4.93 15.03
CA LEU A 162 -5.41 6.11 14.59
C LEU A 162 -3.95 6.03 15.07
N HIS A 163 -3.02 6.20 14.15
CA HIS A 163 -1.62 6.44 14.48
C HIS A 163 -1.34 7.94 14.43
N SER A 164 -0.72 8.47 15.48
CA SER A 164 -0.27 9.84 15.45
C SER A 164 1.07 9.96 14.73
N SER A 165 1.35 11.12 14.16
CA SER A 165 2.65 11.40 13.50
C SER A 165 3.85 11.38 14.46
N PHE A 166 3.62 11.08 15.74
CA PHE A 166 4.64 11.00 16.78
C PHE A 166 4.97 9.58 17.24
N THR A 167 4.39 8.56 16.62
CA THR A 167 4.71 7.15 16.91
C THR A 167 5.66 6.56 15.89
#